data_ad5247d4f2d13ae5be6983cb9199cd62
#
_entry.id   ad5247d4f2d13ae5be6983cb9199cd62
#
_cell.length_a   1.000
_cell.length_b   1.000
_cell.length_c   1.000
_cell.angle_alpha   90.00
_cell.angle_beta   90.00
_cell.angle_gamma   90.00
#
_symmetry.space_group_name_H-M   'P 1'
#
loop_
_entity.id
_entity.type
_entity.pdbx_description
1 polymer ?
#
loop_
_entity_poly.entity_id
_entity_poly.type
_entity_poly.pdbx_seq_one_letter_code
_entity_poly.pdbx_strand_id
1 'polypeptide(L)'
;VALLRGWEGAIAAALVIFLGVLLFGFSSALWSVVLSYGYGLRPVSLNELREYSPDAVALMDTLPWSWWQPRPQLRCIITTAPLIFSYGRWQRRVVVSEGLLRTATSEELAALLAVELAQLRQGLNTLMAPLVLALQCPYAVYDRLSRWGDRWAPPYGQGWGRRWGAITLYACCALLSQGSYLVFRGLEMLLFWTNQLRQYYSDRQGAAMAGNPNTLVLAWLRLMHATAQTVSTQGSIGGALESLRLLLPLNPTQAALWGDQPLDWGAIARWDGDHPLRHWFRCTSSHRPLGLRLRALMSYSRRWQLPCLLLVSPQPLPPLQRGWLQLTPLWGAIAGGLLALLLSGIGHFAVRVGRVGAALWWLTDWQTLGLGLSSIGVGLGLFLRINAYYPPLGDRPEPATLGQLLHRSLALPLDSTPVRLEGRLCAVTGLRNGLGQHLWLQTANGLWLLRCYKSWGAAWPIVQPQLLKQLQNRSVVVEGWFRRGTIPTVEVATWQCPDLKQTQQWGAPYWAVGVATLWVLYGLITILGWL
;
A
#
# COMPACT_ATOMS: atom_id res chain seq x y z
N VAL A 1 12.75 -21.56 17.58
CA VAL A 1 12.75 -22.75 18.47
C VAL A 1 14.05 -22.78 19.29
N ALA A 2 15.23 -22.47 18.74
CA ALA A 2 16.48 -22.39 19.50
C ALA A 2 16.52 -21.27 20.55
N LEU A 3 15.84 -20.13 20.30
CA LEU A 3 15.70 -18.99 21.22
C LEU A 3 14.82 -19.28 22.46
N LEU A 4 14.08 -20.39 22.46
CA LEU A 4 13.18 -20.77 23.56
C LEU A 4 13.77 -21.87 24.45
N ARG A 5 15.01 -22.26 24.23
CA ARG A 5 15.71 -23.24 25.07
C ARG A 5 16.52 -22.49 26.16
N GLY A 6 16.04 -22.58 27.39
CA GLY A 6 16.70 -22.03 28.55
C GLY A 6 15.84 -21.01 29.31
N TRP A 7 16.24 -20.70 30.53
CA TRP A 7 15.56 -19.75 31.42
C TRP A 7 15.50 -18.32 30.83
N GLU A 8 16.51 -17.92 30.06
CA GLU A 8 16.54 -16.62 29.34
C GLU A 8 15.44 -16.53 28.29
N GLY A 9 15.21 -17.61 27.54
CA GLY A 9 14.12 -17.70 26.58
C GLY A 9 12.73 -17.65 27.23
N ALA A 10 12.60 -18.30 28.41
CA ALA A 10 11.36 -18.24 29.18
C ALA A 10 11.09 -16.83 29.72
N ILE A 11 12.11 -16.11 30.22
CA ILE A 11 11.98 -14.72 30.64
C ILE A 11 11.61 -13.81 29.47
N ALA A 12 12.30 -13.96 28.33
CA ALA A 12 11.97 -13.18 27.13
C ALA A 12 10.53 -13.42 26.67
N ALA A 13 10.07 -14.66 26.65
CA ALA A 13 8.69 -15.00 26.33
C ALA A 13 7.69 -14.42 27.33
N ALA A 14 7.96 -14.52 28.63
CA ALA A 14 7.13 -13.95 29.68
C ALA A 14 7.05 -12.42 29.57
N LEU A 15 8.16 -11.76 29.26
CA LEU A 15 8.22 -10.31 29.07
C LEU A 15 7.44 -9.86 27.83
N VAL A 16 7.53 -10.60 26.73
CA VAL A 16 6.73 -10.34 25.50
C VAL A 16 5.24 -10.51 25.79
N ILE A 17 4.86 -11.58 26.50
CA ILE A 17 3.46 -11.82 26.88
C ILE A 17 2.97 -10.69 27.81
N PHE A 18 3.76 -10.32 28.81
CA PHE A 18 3.43 -9.26 29.76
C PHE A 18 3.26 -7.90 29.05
N LEU A 19 4.19 -7.52 28.17
CA LEU A 19 4.08 -6.32 27.35
C LEU A 19 2.86 -6.36 26.43
N GLY A 20 2.57 -7.53 25.85
CA GLY A 20 1.38 -7.76 25.05
C GLY A 20 0.09 -7.54 25.85
N VAL A 21 0.02 -8.09 27.06
CA VAL A 21 -1.14 -7.91 27.96
C VAL A 21 -1.31 -6.45 28.37
N LEU A 22 -0.21 -5.76 28.69
CA LEU A 22 -0.23 -4.32 29.00
C LEU A 22 -0.70 -3.50 27.82
N LEU A 23 -0.13 -3.74 26.62
CA LEU A 23 -0.54 -3.05 25.40
C LEU A 23 -2.03 -3.26 25.13
N PHE A 24 -2.51 -4.48 25.29
CA PHE A 24 -3.92 -4.82 25.06
C PHE A 24 -4.84 -4.19 26.10
N GLY A 25 -4.45 -4.25 27.39
CA GLY A 25 -5.24 -3.70 28.50
C GLY A 25 -5.34 -2.18 28.48
N PHE A 26 -4.22 -1.51 28.25
CA PHE A 26 -4.14 -0.04 28.27
C PHE A 26 -4.30 0.62 26.89
N SER A 27 -4.54 -0.14 25.83
CA SER A 27 -4.61 0.38 24.46
C SER A 27 -5.58 1.55 24.30
N SER A 28 -6.74 1.51 24.94
CA SER A 28 -7.75 2.59 24.87
C SER A 28 -7.27 3.90 25.49
N ALA A 29 -6.55 3.83 26.60
CA ALA A 29 -5.96 5.00 27.26
C ALA A 29 -4.79 5.55 26.43
N LEU A 30 -3.89 4.68 25.98
CA LEU A 30 -2.75 5.05 25.13
C LEU A 30 -3.21 5.69 23.82
N TRP A 31 -4.24 5.14 23.16
CA TRP A 31 -4.85 5.76 21.98
C TRP A 31 -5.33 7.17 22.25
N SER A 32 -6.01 7.38 23.38
CA SER A 32 -6.49 8.71 23.74
C SER A 32 -5.35 9.70 23.92
N VAL A 33 -4.26 9.26 24.56
CA VAL A 33 -3.05 10.07 24.74
C VAL A 33 -2.43 10.40 23.37
N VAL A 34 -2.18 9.39 22.52
CA VAL A 34 -1.59 9.58 21.20
C VAL A 34 -2.44 10.51 20.33
N LEU A 35 -3.77 10.33 20.33
CA LEU A 35 -4.65 11.16 19.52
C LEU A 35 -4.82 12.58 20.08
N SER A 36 -4.83 12.75 21.40
CA SER A 36 -4.91 14.09 22.02
C SER A 36 -3.66 14.91 21.75
N TYR A 37 -2.48 14.32 21.96
CA TYR A 37 -1.21 15.04 21.74
C TYR A 37 -0.83 15.16 20.27
N GLY A 38 -1.14 14.15 19.45
CA GLY A 38 -0.77 14.13 18.04
C GLY A 38 -1.73 14.84 17.11
N TYR A 39 -3.04 14.83 17.43
CA TYR A 39 -4.08 15.24 16.48
C TYR A 39 -5.18 16.11 17.08
N GLY A 40 -5.05 16.57 18.32
CA GLY A 40 -6.01 17.48 18.93
C GLY A 40 -7.40 16.87 19.16
N LEU A 41 -7.46 15.67 19.77
CA LEU A 41 -8.72 14.97 20.03
C LEU A 41 -9.58 15.72 21.04
N ARG A 42 -10.82 16.10 20.66
CA ARG A 42 -11.82 16.75 21.54
C ARG A 42 -13.08 15.89 21.70
N PRO A 43 -13.79 16.00 22.82
CA PRO A 43 -15.09 15.36 22.96
C PRO A 43 -16.13 16.05 22.05
N VAL A 44 -17.10 15.29 21.57
CA VAL A 44 -18.26 15.78 20.82
C VAL A 44 -19.51 15.38 21.60
N SER A 45 -20.37 16.36 21.86
CA SER A 45 -21.67 16.10 22.47
C SER A 45 -22.67 15.57 21.45
N LEU A 46 -23.70 14.87 21.92
CA LEU A 46 -24.79 14.41 21.04
C LEU A 46 -25.55 15.57 20.42
N ASN A 47 -25.66 16.69 21.12
CA ASN A 47 -26.30 17.89 20.59
C ASN A 47 -25.51 18.48 19.43
N GLU A 48 -24.19 18.55 19.58
CA GLU A 48 -23.26 18.94 18.49
C GLU A 48 -23.38 18.00 17.29
N LEU A 49 -23.41 16.67 17.51
CA LEU A 49 -23.60 15.72 16.42
C LEU A 49 -24.97 15.90 15.74
N ARG A 50 -26.02 16.23 16.48
CA ARG A 50 -27.37 16.45 15.93
C ARG A 50 -27.42 17.63 14.96
N GLU A 51 -26.59 18.65 15.15
CA GLU A 51 -26.48 19.77 14.22
C GLU A 51 -25.93 19.33 12.84
N TYR A 52 -25.02 18.36 12.82
CA TYR A 52 -24.47 17.82 11.58
C TYR A 52 -25.28 16.66 11.00
N SER A 53 -25.80 15.78 11.85
CA SER A 53 -26.52 14.58 11.43
C SER A 53 -27.53 14.13 12.48
N PRO A 54 -28.81 14.53 12.34
CA PRO A 54 -29.88 13.97 13.15
C PRO A 54 -30.05 12.46 12.96
N ASP A 55 -29.80 11.93 11.75
CA ASP A 55 -29.91 10.50 11.45
C ASP A 55 -28.85 9.68 12.19
N ALA A 56 -27.63 10.21 12.35
CA ALA A 56 -26.58 9.56 13.12
C ALA A 56 -26.94 9.45 14.61
N VAL A 57 -27.60 10.48 15.17
CA VAL A 57 -28.10 10.45 16.55
C VAL A 57 -29.24 9.45 16.68
N ALA A 58 -30.24 9.50 15.77
CA ALA A 58 -31.34 8.55 15.73
C ALA A 58 -30.86 7.11 15.67
N LEU A 59 -29.84 6.81 14.81
CA LEU A 59 -29.21 5.51 14.75
C LEU A 59 -28.60 5.07 16.10
N MET A 60 -27.92 5.98 16.80
CA MET A 60 -27.34 5.67 18.10
C MET A 60 -28.39 5.45 19.17
N ASP A 61 -29.56 6.10 19.08
CA ASP A 61 -30.66 5.96 20.03
C ASP A 61 -31.48 4.69 19.81
N THR A 62 -31.56 4.18 18.56
CA THR A 62 -32.29 2.94 18.23
C THR A 62 -31.51 1.66 18.64
N LEU A 63 -30.19 1.75 18.85
CA LEU A 63 -29.39 0.60 19.18
C LEU A 63 -29.52 0.22 20.65
N PRO A 64 -29.68 -1.10 20.97
CA PRO A 64 -29.70 -1.56 22.35
C PRO A 64 -28.29 -1.49 22.96
N TRP A 65 -28.11 -0.68 23.98
CA TRP A 65 -26.88 -0.56 24.76
C TRP A 65 -27.04 -1.34 26.08
N SER A 66 -25.96 -1.93 26.55
CA SER A 66 -25.93 -2.70 27.79
C SER A 66 -24.68 -2.38 28.60
N TRP A 67 -24.59 -2.83 29.85
CA TRP A 67 -23.43 -2.55 30.70
C TRP A 67 -22.13 -3.15 30.15
N TRP A 68 -22.16 -4.28 29.42
CA TRP A 68 -21.00 -4.86 28.72
C TRP A 68 -20.80 -4.29 27.33
N GLN A 69 -21.79 -3.60 26.78
CA GLN A 69 -21.74 -2.87 25.51
C GLN A 69 -22.24 -1.43 25.72
N PRO A 70 -21.48 -0.60 26.45
CA PRO A 70 -21.88 0.76 26.71
C PRO A 70 -21.90 1.59 25.42
N ARG A 71 -22.73 2.63 25.41
CA ARG A 71 -22.78 3.61 24.33
C ARG A 71 -21.39 4.19 24.09
N PRO A 72 -20.90 4.23 22.84
CA PRO A 72 -19.58 4.75 22.53
C PRO A 72 -19.53 6.27 22.74
N GLN A 73 -18.38 6.75 23.22
CA GLN A 73 -18.08 8.17 23.31
C GLN A 73 -17.69 8.69 21.93
N LEU A 74 -18.28 9.80 21.53
CA LEU A 74 -17.91 10.48 20.30
C LEU A 74 -16.75 11.44 20.56
N ARG A 75 -15.79 11.44 19.66
CA ARG A 75 -14.60 12.29 19.68
C ARG A 75 -14.39 12.89 18.31
N CYS A 76 -13.86 14.12 18.25
CA CYS A 76 -13.51 14.79 17.01
C CYS A 76 -12.02 15.08 16.96
N ILE A 77 -11.43 14.89 15.79
CA ILE A 77 -10.08 15.35 15.47
C ILE A 77 -10.17 16.60 14.59
N ILE A 78 -9.42 17.63 14.97
CA ILE A 78 -9.34 18.90 14.25
C ILE A 78 -8.44 18.74 13.03
N THR A 79 -9.03 18.26 11.94
CA THR A 79 -8.33 18.11 10.64
C THR A 79 -9.32 18.28 9.49
N THR A 80 -8.84 18.84 8.39
CA THR A 80 -9.61 18.95 7.14
C THR A 80 -9.72 17.62 6.40
N ALA A 81 -8.81 16.66 6.67
CA ALA A 81 -8.86 15.34 6.09
C ALA A 81 -10.08 14.56 6.59
N PRO A 82 -10.87 13.91 5.71
CA PRO A 82 -12.05 13.17 6.12
C PRO A 82 -11.64 11.85 6.79
N LEU A 83 -11.89 11.74 8.08
CA LEU A 83 -11.54 10.59 8.91
C LEU A 83 -12.73 10.10 9.70
N ILE A 84 -12.93 8.79 9.73
CA ILE A 84 -13.78 8.10 10.69
C ILE A 84 -13.17 6.76 11.05
N PHE A 85 -13.12 6.45 12.33
CA PHE A 85 -12.68 5.14 12.84
C PHE A 85 -13.11 4.95 14.29
N SER A 86 -13.07 3.73 14.76
CA SER A 86 -13.40 3.40 16.14
C SER A 86 -12.29 2.65 16.83
N TYR A 87 -12.19 2.80 18.14
CA TYR A 87 -11.24 2.10 18.97
C TYR A 87 -11.75 1.89 20.41
N GLY A 88 -11.06 1.04 21.13
CA GLY A 88 -11.30 0.78 22.55
C GLY A 88 -12.19 -0.43 22.78
N ARG A 89 -11.84 -1.19 23.85
CA ARG A 89 -12.57 -2.37 24.32
C ARG A 89 -13.57 -2.01 25.42
N TRP A 90 -13.05 -1.43 26.48
CA TRP A 90 -13.82 -1.04 27.67
C TRP A 90 -14.43 0.34 27.51
N GLN A 91 -13.62 1.30 27.08
CA GLN A 91 -14.06 2.65 26.74
C GLN A 91 -14.17 2.74 25.21
N ARG A 92 -15.33 2.41 24.70
CA ARG A 92 -15.63 2.45 23.26
C ARG A 92 -15.69 3.88 22.79
N ARG A 93 -14.92 4.19 21.73
CA ARG A 93 -14.85 5.53 21.16
C ARG A 93 -14.96 5.47 19.66
N VAL A 94 -15.75 6.38 19.11
CA VAL A 94 -15.79 6.65 17.68
C VAL A 94 -15.20 8.02 17.46
N VAL A 95 -14.25 8.10 16.55
CA VAL A 95 -13.56 9.32 16.17
C VAL A 95 -14.02 9.75 14.80
N VAL A 96 -14.39 11.01 14.68
CA VAL A 96 -14.78 11.63 13.41
C VAL A 96 -13.92 12.88 13.23
N SER A 97 -13.53 13.22 12.01
CA SER A 97 -12.84 14.48 11.75
C SER A 97 -13.81 15.61 11.48
N GLU A 98 -13.37 16.83 11.75
CA GLU A 98 -14.12 18.03 11.39
C GLU A 98 -14.35 18.13 9.87
N GLY A 99 -13.33 17.73 9.08
CA GLY A 99 -13.46 17.67 7.62
C GLY A 99 -14.58 16.75 7.14
N LEU A 100 -14.78 15.60 7.79
CA LEU A 100 -15.88 14.70 7.44
C LEU A 100 -17.23 15.26 7.90
N LEU A 101 -17.31 15.81 9.11
CA LEU A 101 -18.56 16.41 9.62
C LEU A 101 -19.09 17.51 8.70
N ARG A 102 -18.20 18.29 8.08
CA ARG A 102 -18.56 19.38 7.16
C ARG A 102 -18.92 18.94 5.74
N THR A 103 -18.42 17.77 5.31
CA THR A 103 -18.56 17.33 3.90
C THR A 103 -19.63 16.26 3.68
N ALA A 104 -19.91 15.42 4.68
CA ALA A 104 -20.89 14.35 4.58
C ALA A 104 -22.31 14.87 4.81
N THR A 105 -23.29 14.30 4.10
CA THR A 105 -24.70 14.52 4.41
C THR A 105 -25.11 13.77 5.67
N SER A 106 -26.28 14.11 6.24
CA SER A 106 -26.78 13.46 7.46
C SER A 106 -26.85 11.94 7.32
N GLU A 107 -27.45 11.46 6.25
CA GLU A 107 -27.58 10.02 5.96
C GLU A 107 -26.24 9.34 5.70
N GLU A 108 -25.33 10.00 4.95
CA GLU A 108 -23.99 9.47 4.66
C GLU A 108 -23.17 9.31 5.95
N LEU A 109 -23.24 10.30 6.86
CA LEU A 109 -22.56 10.24 8.15
C LEU A 109 -23.14 9.14 9.03
N ALA A 110 -24.47 8.98 9.04
CA ALA A 110 -25.14 7.89 9.75
C ALA A 110 -24.72 6.51 9.21
N ALA A 111 -24.61 6.35 7.89
CA ALA A 111 -24.15 5.11 7.27
C ALA A 111 -22.69 4.77 7.62
N LEU A 112 -21.78 5.76 7.61
CA LEU A 112 -20.38 5.58 8.04
C LEU A 112 -20.32 5.23 9.53
N LEU A 113 -21.10 5.92 10.36
CA LEU A 113 -21.20 5.63 11.79
C LEU A 113 -21.72 4.21 12.03
N ALA A 114 -22.71 3.75 11.25
CA ALA A 114 -23.24 2.38 11.33
C ALA A 114 -22.14 1.32 11.14
N VAL A 115 -21.22 1.53 10.20
CA VAL A 115 -20.07 0.63 9.98
C VAL A 115 -19.16 0.59 11.20
N GLU A 116 -18.85 1.75 11.79
CA GLU A 116 -17.99 1.83 12.98
C GLU A 116 -18.66 1.23 14.23
N LEU A 117 -19.94 1.47 14.39
CA LEU A 117 -20.73 0.86 15.47
C LEU A 117 -20.82 -0.68 15.30
N ALA A 118 -20.95 -1.16 14.07
CA ALA A 118 -20.91 -2.59 13.79
C ALA A 118 -19.56 -3.22 14.20
N GLN A 119 -18.45 -2.55 13.92
CA GLN A 119 -17.12 -2.99 14.34
C GLN A 119 -16.96 -3.06 15.86
N LEU A 120 -17.46 -2.04 16.56
CA LEU A 120 -17.43 -2.01 18.02
C LEU A 120 -18.31 -3.09 18.66
N ARG A 121 -19.48 -3.35 18.10
CA ARG A 121 -20.40 -4.39 18.59
C ARG A 121 -19.83 -5.79 18.40
N GLN A 122 -19.17 -6.04 17.28
CA GLN A 122 -18.53 -7.32 17.01
C GLN A 122 -17.18 -7.50 17.73
N GLY A 123 -16.64 -6.46 18.35
CA GLY A 123 -15.33 -6.50 18.98
C GLY A 123 -14.16 -6.58 18.00
N LEU A 124 -14.39 -6.34 16.71
CA LEU A 124 -13.36 -6.44 15.67
C LEU A 124 -12.19 -5.49 15.88
N ASN A 125 -12.46 -4.32 16.47
CA ASN A 125 -11.44 -3.33 16.80
C ASN A 125 -10.65 -3.64 18.08
N THR A 126 -11.09 -4.62 18.87
CA THR A 126 -10.40 -5.03 20.10
C THR A 126 -8.99 -5.55 19.82
N LEU A 127 -8.81 -6.25 18.71
CA LEU A 127 -7.50 -6.75 18.27
C LEU A 127 -6.75 -5.73 17.40
N MET A 128 -7.45 -5.07 16.47
CA MET A 128 -6.82 -4.18 15.51
C MET A 128 -6.27 -2.90 16.15
N ALA A 129 -7.00 -2.30 17.08
CA ALA A 129 -6.59 -1.04 17.70
C ALA A 129 -5.24 -1.13 18.46
N PRO A 130 -4.99 -2.14 19.33
CA PRO A 130 -3.68 -2.30 19.98
C PRO A 130 -2.55 -2.54 18.97
N LEU A 131 -2.79 -3.34 17.93
CA LEU A 131 -1.78 -3.63 16.91
C LEU A 131 -1.42 -2.40 16.10
N VAL A 132 -2.42 -1.61 15.68
CA VAL A 132 -2.17 -0.33 15.00
C VAL A 132 -1.52 0.68 15.92
N LEU A 133 -1.82 0.65 17.24
CA LEU A 133 -1.12 1.46 18.23
C LEU A 133 0.37 1.13 18.28
N ALA A 134 0.74 -0.16 18.26
CA ALA A 134 2.13 -0.58 18.20
C ALA A 134 2.84 -0.07 16.93
N LEU A 135 2.12 0.00 15.80
CA LEU A 135 2.64 0.57 14.55
C LEU A 135 2.90 2.07 14.63
N GLN A 136 2.27 2.79 15.58
CA GLN A 136 2.55 4.23 15.76
C GLN A 136 3.99 4.48 16.23
N CYS A 137 4.63 3.52 16.92
CA CYS A 137 6.01 3.68 17.38
C CYS A 137 7.00 3.85 16.21
N PRO A 138 7.13 2.89 15.27
CA PRO A 138 8.02 3.07 14.13
C PRO A 138 7.58 4.25 13.23
N TYR A 139 6.27 4.51 13.10
CA TYR A 139 5.81 5.67 12.33
C TYR A 139 6.22 7.00 12.98
N ALA A 140 6.11 7.13 14.30
CA ALA A 140 6.53 8.33 15.03
C ALA A 140 8.05 8.57 14.95
N VAL A 141 8.84 7.49 14.98
CA VAL A 141 10.30 7.57 14.75
C VAL A 141 10.58 8.07 13.34
N TYR A 142 9.93 7.49 12.32
CA TYR A 142 10.02 7.94 10.94
C TYR A 142 9.69 9.43 10.80
N ASP A 143 8.53 9.85 11.30
CA ASP A 143 8.04 11.23 11.14
C ASP A 143 8.93 12.25 11.86
N ARG A 144 9.43 11.93 13.07
CA ARG A 144 10.34 12.81 13.81
C ARG A 144 11.72 12.92 13.15
N LEU A 145 12.31 11.78 12.79
CA LEU A 145 13.63 11.74 12.14
C LEU A 145 13.59 12.38 10.75
N SER A 146 12.51 12.18 9.99
CA SER A 146 12.32 12.82 8.69
C SER A 146 12.27 14.34 8.82
N ARG A 147 11.45 14.86 9.75
CA ARG A 147 11.36 16.30 10.02
C ARG A 147 12.67 16.88 10.50
N TRP A 148 13.38 16.12 11.32
CA TRP A 148 14.68 16.55 11.82
C TRP A 148 15.74 16.56 10.73
N GLY A 149 15.82 15.49 9.96
CA GLY A 149 16.73 15.38 8.82
C GLY A 149 16.49 16.47 7.76
N ASP A 150 15.23 16.78 7.44
CA ASP A 150 14.89 17.81 6.45
C ASP A 150 15.41 19.22 6.85
N ARG A 151 15.62 19.48 8.15
CA ARG A 151 16.26 20.74 8.62
C ARG A 151 17.75 20.81 8.29
N TRP A 152 18.40 19.64 8.18
CA TRP A 152 19.84 19.53 7.90
C TRP A 152 20.12 19.22 6.43
N ALA A 153 19.08 19.21 5.58
CA ALA A 153 19.25 18.93 4.16
C ALA A 153 20.21 19.94 3.52
N PRO A 154 21.30 19.49 2.88
CA PRO A 154 22.31 20.39 2.31
C PRO A 154 21.70 21.20 1.17
N PRO A 155 21.95 22.51 1.08
CA PRO A 155 21.54 23.32 -0.05
C PRO A 155 22.32 22.94 -1.31
N TYR A 156 21.63 22.99 -2.46
CA TYR A 156 22.18 22.62 -3.76
C TYR A 156 23.25 23.61 -4.23
N GLY A 157 24.34 23.12 -4.80
CA GLY A 157 25.34 23.97 -5.50
C GLY A 157 26.41 24.61 -4.62
N GLN A 158 26.45 24.39 -3.32
CA GLN A 158 27.52 24.89 -2.47
C GLN A 158 28.59 23.84 -2.19
N GLY A 159 29.88 24.21 -2.37
CA GLY A 159 31.03 23.31 -2.30
C GLY A 159 31.13 22.41 -1.06
N TRP A 160 31.66 21.27 -1.24
CA TRP A 160 31.71 20.10 -0.32
C TRP A 160 32.54 20.35 0.96
N GLY A 161 33.42 21.35 0.97
CA GLY A 161 34.49 21.44 1.97
C GLY A 161 34.12 21.80 3.41
N ARG A 162 32.95 22.40 3.70
CA ARG A 162 32.61 22.91 5.05
C ARG A 162 31.43 22.19 5.75
N ARG A 163 30.86 21.13 5.15
CA ARG A 163 29.56 20.57 5.61
C ARG A 163 29.47 19.06 5.75
N TRP A 164 30.59 18.36 5.86
CA TRP A 164 30.60 16.91 6.06
C TRP A 164 29.70 16.46 7.24
N GLY A 165 29.72 17.19 8.35
CA GLY A 165 28.88 16.91 9.51
C GLY A 165 27.38 16.98 9.21
N ALA A 166 26.93 18.01 8.47
CA ALA A 166 25.52 18.15 8.10
C ALA A 166 25.07 17.06 7.11
N ILE A 167 25.93 16.72 6.14
CA ILE A 167 25.67 15.65 5.18
C ILE A 167 25.59 14.31 5.88
N THR A 168 26.53 14.03 6.80
CA THR A 168 26.54 12.79 7.59
C THR A 168 25.30 12.69 8.46
N LEU A 169 24.93 13.77 9.17
CA LEU A 169 23.74 13.80 10.00
C LEU A 169 22.46 13.61 9.16
N TYR A 170 22.37 14.28 8.01
CA TYR A 170 21.27 14.09 7.06
C TYR A 170 21.18 12.65 6.58
N ALA A 171 22.31 12.04 6.19
CA ALA A 171 22.36 10.66 5.74
C ALA A 171 21.96 9.67 6.85
N CYS A 172 22.43 9.88 8.09
CA CYS A 172 22.01 9.08 9.24
C CYS A 172 20.49 9.20 9.49
N CYS A 173 19.96 10.44 9.52
CA CYS A 173 18.53 10.67 9.67
C CYS A 173 17.75 10.02 8.51
N ALA A 174 18.25 10.07 7.29
CA ALA A 174 17.65 9.46 6.13
C ALA A 174 17.60 7.94 6.26
N LEU A 175 18.70 7.28 6.60
CA LEU A 175 18.77 5.83 6.76
C LEU A 175 17.85 5.36 7.89
N LEU A 176 17.93 6.00 9.06
CA LEU A 176 17.13 5.61 10.22
C LEU A 176 15.62 5.87 9.98
N SER A 177 15.26 7.01 9.39
CA SER A 177 13.86 7.31 9.09
C SER A 177 13.28 6.35 8.05
N GLN A 178 13.99 6.11 6.94
CA GLN A 178 13.53 5.19 5.91
C GLN A 178 13.53 3.73 6.39
N GLY A 179 14.51 3.33 7.20
CA GLY A 179 14.52 2.03 7.88
C GLY A 179 13.31 1.85 8.79
N SER A 180 13.00 2.86 9.61
CA SER A 180 11.81 2.84 10.47
C SER A 180 10.50 2.79 9.68
N TYR A 181 10.43 3.50 8.55
CA TYR A 181 9.29 3.43 7.64
C TYR A 181 9.14 2.04 7.00
N LEU A 182 10.25 1.39 6.62
CA LEU A 182 10.23 0.01 6.13
C LEU A 182 9.71 -0.97 7.18
N VAL A 183 10.13 -0.82 8.43
CA VAL A 183 9.63 -1.62 9.56
C VAL A 183 8.12 -1.40 9.72
N PHE A 184 7.67 -0.12 9.73
CA PHE A 184 6.25 0.21 9.79
C PHE A 184 5.47 -0.49 8.67
N ARG A 185 5.93 -0.40 7.42
CA ARG A 185 5.28 -1.01 6.24
C ARG A 185 5.29 -2.53 6.30
N GLY A 186 6.40 -3.13 6.74
CA GLY A 186 6.52 -4.58 6.89
C GLY A 186 5.56 -5.14 7.93
N LEU A 187 5.50 -4.52 9.10
CA LEU A 187 4.58 -4.91 10.17
C LEU A 187 3.11 -4.68 9.75
N GLU A 188 2.83 -3.60 9.03
CA GLU A 188 1.50 -3.32 8.50
C GLU A 188 1.01 -4.42 7.55
N MET A 189 1.89 -4.97 6.71
CA MET A 189 1.55 -6.07 5.79
C MET A 189 1.02 -7.31 6.50
N LEU A 190 1.53 -7.60 7.70
CA LEU A 190 1.07 -8.73 8.51
C LEU A 190 -0.40 -8.58 8.93
N LEU A 191 -0.90 -7.34 8.99
CA LEU A 191 -2.26 -7.03 9.42
C LEU A 191 -3.27 -6.93 8.25
N PHE A 192 -2.82 -7.01 7.00
CA PHE A 192 -3.68 -6.82 5.83
C PHE A 192 -4.85 -7.80 5.81
N TRP A 193 -4.58 -9.07 6.04
CA TRP A 193 -5.61 -10.10 6.04
C TRP A 193 -6.67 -9.86 7.12
N THR A 194 -6.22 -9.59 8.34
CA THR A 194 -7.11 -9.31 9.48
C THR A 194 -7.97 -8.07 9.21
N ASN A 195 -7.38 -7.01 8.63
CA ASN A 195 -8.11 -5.81 8.28
C ASN A 195 -9.17 -6.07 7.20
N GLN A 196 -8.87 -6.87 6.18
CA GLN A 196 -9.83 -7.21 5.13
C GLN A 196 -11.01 -8.03 5.66
N LEU A 197 -10.77 -8.97 6.59
CA LEU A 197 -11.82 -9.70 7.28
C LEU A 197 -12.70 -8.77 8.11
N ARG A 198 -12.09 -7.86 8.87
CA ARG A 198 -12.80 -6.83 9.62
C ARG A 198 -13.76 -6.05 8.73
N GLN A 199 -13.27 -5.54 7.60
CA GLN A 199 -14.08 -4.78 6.64
C GLN A 199 -15.22 -5.60 6.05
N TYR A 200 -15.00 -6.88 5.74
CA TYR A 200 -16.05 -7.73 5.21
C TYR A 200 -17.26 -7.84 6.16
N TYR A 201 -16.99 -8.06 7.43
CA TYR A 201 -18.05 -8.18 8.43
C TYR A 201 -18.69 -6.83 8.77
N SER A 202 -17.88 -5.78 8.88
CA SER A 202 -18.38 -4.44 9.21
C SER A 202 -19.25 -3.84 8.11
N ASP A 203 -18.90 -4.03 6.84
CA ASP A 203 -19.69 -3.54 5.70
C ASP A 203 -21.07 -4.19 5.68
N ARG A 204 -21.14 -5.51 5.90
CA ARG A 204 -22.38 -6.26 5.92
C ARG A 204 -23.30 -5.79 7.04
N GLN A 205 -22.77 -5.69 8.26
CA GLN A 205 -23.58 -5.28 9.40
C GLN A 205 -23.87 -3.78 9.39
N GLY A 206 -22.91 -2.96 8.96
CA GLY A 206 -23.10 -1.53 8.80
C GLY A 206 -24.23 -1.21 7.81
N ALA A 207 -24.25 -1.90 6.67
CA ALA A 207 -25.34 -1.78 5.70
C ALA A 207 -26.70 -2.20 6.28
N ALA A 208 -26.73 -3.28 7.09
CA ALA A 208 -27.96 -3.72 7.76
C ALA A 208 -28.40 -2.72 8.84
N MET A 209 -27.50 -2.12 9.59
CA MET A 209 -27.80 -1.12 10.60
C MET A 209 -28.24 0.22 9.97
N ALA A 210 -27.66 0.60 8.84
CA ALA A 210 -28.07 1.79 8.08
C ALA A 210 -29.41 1.61 7.34
N GLY A 211 -29.89 0.37 7.21
CA GLY A 211 -31.15 0.06 6.50
C GLY A 211 -31.07 0.18 4.97
N ASN A 212 -30.02 0.81 4.42
CA ASN A 212 -29.87 1.01 2.99
C ASN A 212 -28.40 0.89 2.57
N PRO A 213 -28.01 -0.17 1.83
CA PRO A 213 -26.65 -0.33 1.32
C PRO A 213 -26.21 0.76 0.35
N ASN A 214 -27.16 1.39 -0.36
CA ASN A 214 -26.85 2.44 -1.31
C ASN A 214 -26.33 3.71 -0.63
N THR A 215 -26.86 4.06 0.54
CA THR A 215 -26.38 5.20 1.33
C THR A 215 -24.92 5.00 1.75
N LEU A 216 -24.53 3.77 2.09
CA LEU A 216 -23.13 3.45 2.41
C LEU A 216 -22.21 3.60 1.18
N VAL A 217 -22.68 3.22 -0.01
CA VAL A 217 -21.94 3.46 -1.26
C VAL A 217 -21.73 4.95 -1.50
N LEU A 218 -22.80 5.75 -1.37
CA LEU A 218 -22.72 7.22 -1.52
C LEU A 218 -21.77 7.83 -0.49
N ALA A 219 -21.82 7.38 0.75
CA ALA A 219 -20.93 7.82 1.80
C ALA A 219 -19.44 7.51 1.47
N TRP A 220 -19.14 6.35 0.89
CA TRP A 220 -17.77 6.05 0.42
C TRP A 220 -17.36 6.94 -0.74
N LEU A 221 -18.24 7.19 -1.71
CA LEU A 221 -17.95 8.10 -2.82
C LEU A 221 -17.64 9.51 -2.30
N ARG A 222 -18.44 10.00 -1.34
CA ARG A 222 -18.19 11.28 -0.68
C ARG A 222 -16.85 11.31 0.04
N LEU A 223 -16.55 10.27 0.81
CA LEU A 223 -15.28 10.13 1.53
C LEU A 223 -14.07 10.11 0.57
N MET A 224 -14.19 9.43 -0.57
CA MET A 224 -13.15 9.41 -1.61
C MET A 224 -12.96 10.79 -2.23
N HIS A 225 -14.02 11.46 -2.60
CA HIS A 225 -13.95 12.80 -3.17
C HIS A 225 -13.32 13.81 -2.19
N ALA A 226 -13.74 13.82 -0.94
CA ALA A 226 -13.17 14.68 0.09
C ALA A 226 -11.68 14.36 0.37
N THR A 227 -11.29 13.08 0.29
CA THR A 227 -9.87 12.68 0.40
C THR A 227 -9.07 13.19 -0.79
N ALA A 228 -9.61 13.09 -2.00
CA ALA A 228 -8.96 13.58 -3.21
C ALA A 228 -8.76 15.11 -3.17
N GLN A 229 -9.78 15.85 -2.74
CA GLN A 229 -9.67 17.30 -2.53
C GLN A 229 -8.58 17.66 -1.50
N THR A 230 -8.50 16.89 -0.40
CA THR A 230 -7.46 17.11 0.61
C THR A 230 -6.07 16.88 0.02
N VAL A 231 -5.88 15.83 -0.79
CA VAL A 231 -4.60 15.53 -1.43
C VAL A 231 -4.25 16.56 -2.50
N SER A 232 -5.21 17.02 -3.30
CA SER A 232 -4.96 18.05 -4.33
C SER A 232 -4.55 19.40 -3.71
N THR A 233 -5.07 19.74 -2.54
CA THR A 233 -4.73 21.00 -1.84
C THR A 233 -3.45 20.90 -1.04
N GLN A 234 -3.21 19.78 -0.34
CA GLN A 234 -2.04 19.57 0.53
C GLN A 234 -0.83 18.98 -0.21
N GLY A 235 -1.02 18.44 -1.40
CA GLY A 235 0.03 17.78 -2.20
C GLY A 235 0.42 16.39 -1.71
N SER A 236 -0.22 15.88 -0.67
CA SER A 236 0.08 14.56 -0.11
C SER A 236 -1.07 14.00 0.72
N ILE A 237 -0.99 12.71 0.99
CA ILE A 237 -1.79 12.09 2.03
C ILE A 237 -1.26 12.57 3.39
N GLY A 238 -2.08 13.23 4.18
CA GLY A 238 -1.69 13.70 5.50
C GLY A 238 -1.23 12.56 6.41
N GLY A 239 -0.28 12.84 7.31
CA GLY A 239 0.28 11.81 8.21
C GLY A 239 -0.77 11.08 9.06
N ALA A 240 -1.87 11.73 9.41
CA ALA A 240 -2.99 11.09 10.09
C ALA A 240 -3.66 10.01 9.23
N LEU A 241 -3.92 10.30 7.95
CA LEU A 241 -4.49 9.32 7.01
C LEU A 241 -3.53 8.14 6.78
N GLU A 242 -2.24 8.39 6.74
CA GLU A 242 -1.24 7.35 6.50
C GLU A 242 -1.04 6.45 7.74
N SER A 243 -0.81 7.05 8.90
CA SER A 243 -0.51 6.30 10.14
C SER A 243 -1.71 5.51 10.67
N LEU A 244 -2.94 6.04 10.47
CA LEU A 244 -4.19 5.41 10.91
C LEU A 244 -4.85 4.56 9.81
N ARG A 245 -4.19 4.41 8.66
CA ARG A 245 -4.76 3.80 7.45
C ARG A 245 -5.52 2.49 7.73
N LEU A 246 -4.97 1.59 8.52
CA LEU A 246 -5.63 0.31 8.84
C LEU A 246 -6.92 0.45 9.65
N LEU A 247 -7.12 1.53 10.38
CA LEU A 247 -8.37 1.77 11.11
C LEU A 247 -9.45 2.39 10.23
N LEU A 248 -9.07 3.05 9.14
CA LEU A 248 -9.99 3.74 8.25
C LEU A 248 -10.88 2.76 7.45
N PRO A 249 -12.07 3.18 7.04
CA PRO A 249 -12.97 2.37 6.23
C PRO A 249 -12.46 2.17 4.80
N LEU A 250 -11.69 3.12 4.27
CA LEU A 250 -11.10 3.08 2.93
C LEU A 250 -9.59 3.31 2.99
N ASN A 251 -8.86 2.74 2.01
CA ASN A 251 -7.46 3.06 1.83
C ASN A 251 -7.31 4.51 1.34
N PRO A 252 -6.63 5.41 2.07
CA PRO A 252 -6.57 6.82 1.69
C PRO A 252 -5.92 7.07 0.32
N THR A 253 -4.91 6.28 -0.04
CA THR A 253 -4.26 6.38 -1.37
C THR A 253 -5.22 6.00 -2.49
N GLN A 254 -5.97 4.92 -2.28
CA GLN A 254 -6.99 4.48 -3.23
C GLN A 254 -8.13 5.49 -3.30
N ALA A 255 -8.57 5.99 -2.15
CA ALA A 255 -9.63 6.99 -2.06
C ALA A 255 -9.26 8.28 -2.80
N ALA A 256 -8.04 8.79 -2.62
CA ALA A 256 -7.56 9.98 -3.31
C ALA A 256 -7.51 9.79 -4.84
N LEU A 257 -7.02 8.65 -5.29
CA LEU A 257 -6.92 8.36 -6.73
C LEU A 257 -8.31 8.28 -7.39
N TRP A 258 -9.23 7.53 -6.78
CA TRP A 258 -10.55 7.30 -7.36
C TRP A 258 -11.51 8.48 -7.16
N GLY A 259 -11.31 9.29 -6.14
CA GLY A 259 -12.24 10.37 -5.78
C GLY A 259 -12.21 11.58 -6.70
N ASP A 260 -11.16 11.76 -7.48
CA ASP A 260 -10.97 12.89 -8.41
C ASP A 260 -11.14 12.49 -9.89
N GLN A 261 -11.39 11.22 -10.17
CA GLN A 261 -11.52 10.73 -11.54
C GLN A 261 -12.98 10.65 -11.98
N PRO A 262 -13.31 11.07 -13.20
CA PRO A 262 -14.63 10.83 -13.79
C PRO A 262 -14.76 9.35 -14.20
N LEU A 263 -15.00 8.47 -13.25
CA LEU A 263 -14.96 7.03 -13.46
C LEU A 263 -16.33 6.38 -13.52
N ASP A 264 -16.43 5.37 -14.38
CA ASP A 264 -17.47 4.36 -14.29
C ASP A 264 -17.16 3.40 -13.13
N TRP A 265 -17.89 3.53 -12.03
CA TRP A 265 -17.76 2.67 -10.84
C TRP A 265 -18.06 1.20 -11.16
N GLY A 266 -18.85 0.94 -12.18
CA GLY A 266 -19.07 -0.39 -12.73
C GLY A 266 -17.79 -0.99 -13.31
N ALA A 267 -16.91 -0.18 -13.91
CA ALA A 267 -15.61 -0.63 -14.42
C ALA A 267 -14.68 -1.03 -13.27
N ILE A 268 -14.65 -0.28 -12.15
CA ILE A 268 -13.86 -0.64 -10.96
C ILE A 268 -14.39 -1.93 -10.33
N ALA A 269 -15.72 -2.06 -10.22
CA ALA A 269 -16.35 -3.25 -9.66
C ALA A 269 -16.04 -4.50 -10.49
N ARG A 270 -16.02 -4.36 -11.83
CA ARG A 270 -15.61 -5.45 -12.74
C ARG A 270 -14.12 -5.75 -12.59
N TRP A 271 -13.29 -4.71 -12.62
CA TRP A 271 -11.83 -4.84 -12.51
C TRP A 271 -11.42 -5.67 -11.29
N ASP A 272 -11.82 -5.26 -10.11
CA ASP A 272 -11.44 -5.93 -8.86
C ASP A 272 -12.09 -7.32 -8.71
N GLY A 273 -13.30 -7.52 -9.28
CA GLY A 273 -14.06 -8.75 -9.10
C GLY A 273 -13.71 -9.87 -10.07
N ASP A 274 -13.48 -9.53 -11.34
CA ASP A 274 -13.34 -10.51 -12.41
C ASP A 274 -11.88 -10.70 -12.85
N HIS A 275 -10.97 -9.90 -12.28
CA HIS A 275 -9.55 -9.97 -12.65
C HIS A 275 -8.92 -11.32 -12.32
N PRO A 276 -8.15 -11.93 -13.22
CA PRO A 276 -7.50 -13.22 -12.99
C PRO A 276 -6.57 -13.23 -11.76
N LEU A 277 -5.87 -12.11 -11.50
CA LEU A 277 -4.99 -11.96 -10.33
C LEU A 277 -5.67 -11.30 -9.12
N ARG A 278 -6.98 -11.33 -9.02
CA ARG A 278 -7.73 -10.79 -7.86
C ARG A 278 -7.22 -11.28 -6.50
N HIS A 279 -6.75 -12.53 -6.44
CA HIS A 279 -6.19 -13.09 -5.21
C HIS A 279 -4.87 -12.43 -4.83
N TRP A 280 -4.00 -12.17 -5.80
CA TRP A 280 -2.76 -11.43 -5.59
C TRP A 280 -3.01 -10.00 -5.11
N PHE A 281 -3.97 -9.30 -5.72
CA PHE A 281 -4.36 -7.96 -5.28
C PHE A 281 -4.89 -7.95 -3.84
N ARG A 282 -5.62 -8.98 -3.43
CA ARG A 282 -6.05 -9.12 -2.04
C ARG A 282 -4.87 -9.29 -1.09
N CYS A 283 -3.91 -10.14 -1.40
CA CYS A 283 -2.74 -10.36 -0.55
C CYS A 283 -1.85 -9.12 -0.40
N THR A 284 -1.80 -8.26 -1.41
CA THR A 284 -0.93 -7.06 -1.43
C THR A 284 -1.65 -5.78 -1.00
N SER A 285 -2.93 -5.83 -0.73
CA SER A 285 -3.75 -4.67 -0.34
C SER A 285 -4.02 -4.63 1.16
N SER A 286 -3.86 -3.45 1.75
CA SER A 286 -4.21 -3.21 3.16
C SER A 286 -5.72 -3.31 3.42
N HIS A 287 -6.53 -3.02 2.40
CA HIS A 287 -7.98 -3.04 2.45
C HIS A 287 -8.53 -4.02 1.43
N ARG A 288 -9.75 -4.49 1.68
CA ARG A 288 -10.46 -5.27 0.67
C ARG A 288 -10.66 -4.41 -0.59
N PRO A 289 -10.39 -4.95 -1.80
CA PRO A 289 -10.56 -4.20 -3.05
C PRO A 289 -11.95 -3.55 -3.14
N LEU A 290 -11.99 -2.29 -3.54
CA LEU A 290 -13.20 -1.47 -3.52
C LEU A 290 -14.30 -2.07 -4.40
N GLY A 291 -13.96 -2.56 -5.57
CA GLY A 291 -14.91 -3.19 -6.48
C GLY A 291 -15.58 -4.43 -5.91
N LEU A 292 -14.85 -5.25 -5.10
CA LEU A 292 -15.45 -6.38 -4.39
C LEU A 292 -16.42 -5.93 -3.28
N ARG A 293 -16.13 -4.81 -2.61
CA ARG A 293 -17.00 -4.24 -1.59
C ARG A 293 -18.28 -3.67 -2.23
N LEU A 294 -18.14 -2.91 -3.32
CA LEU A 294 -19.27 -2.38 -4.09
C LEU A 294 -20.18 -3.50 -4.59
N ARG A 295 -19.62 -4.57 -5.17
CA ARG A 295 -20.41 -5.74 -5.59
C ARG A 295 -21.18 -6.39 -4.45
N ALA A 296 -20.55 -6.51 -3.28
CA ALA A 296 -21.21 -7.08 -2.11
C ALA A 296 -22.41 -6.22 -1.69
N LEU A 297 -22.24 -4.89 -1.60
CA LEU A 297 -23.34 -3.97 -1.25
C LEU A 297 -24.45 -3.98 -2.30
N MET A 298 -24.11 -4.00 -3.59
CA MET A 298 -25.12 -4.11 -4.65
C MET A 298 -25.87 -5.44 -4.58
N SER A 299 -25.22 -6.53 -4.18
CA SER A 299 -25.91 -7.81 -3.96
C SER A 299 -26.90 -7.73 -2.80
N TYR A 300 -26.60 -6.96 -1.77
CA TYR A 300 -27.55 -6.71 -0.66
C TYR A 300 -28.71 -5.82 -1.11
N SER A 301 -28.45 -4.75 -1.88
CA SER A 301 -29.50 -3.91 -2.44
C SER A 301 -30.50 -4.73 -3.27
N ARG A 302 -30.00 -5.63 -4.13
CA ARG A 302 -30.88 -6.54 -4.91
C ARG A 302 -31.70 -7.49 -4.02
N ARG A 303 -31.07 -8.08 -2.98
CA ARG A 303 -31.78 -8.96 -2.04
C ARG A 303 -32.87 -8.24 -1.25
N TRP A 304 -32.66 -6.96 -0.98
CA TRP A 304 -33.62 -6.11 -0.26
C TRP A 304 -34.59 -5.39 -1.20
N GLN A 305 -34.56 -5.75 -2.50
CA GLN A 305 -35.43 -5.16 -3.53
C GLN A 305 -35.30 -3.62 -3.65
N LEU A 306 -34.12 -3.09 -3.32
CA LEU A 306 -33.79 -1.70 -3.49
C LEU A 306 -33.22 -1.43 -4.88
N PRO A 307 -33.42 -0.20 -5.44
CA PRO A 307 -32.80 0.17 -6.71
C PRO A 307 -31.29 0.06 -6.63
N CYS A 308 -30.65 -0.55 -7.63
CA CYS A 308 -29.19 -0.63 -7.67
C CYS A 308 -28.60 0.63 -8.27
N LEU A 309 -27.75 1.34 -7.52
CA LEU A 309 -27.05 2.53 -8.00
C LEU A 309 -26.04 2.21 -9.10
N LEU A 310 -25.48 1.00 -9.10
CA LEU A 310 -24.43 0.60 -10.02
C LEU A 310 -24.89 -0.66 -10.78
N LEU A 311 -24.99 -0.55 -12.08
CA LEU A 311 -25.23 -1.69 -12.97
C LEU A 311 -23.86 -2.29 -13.35
N VAL A 312 -23.50 -3.39 -12.72
CA VAL A 312 -22.32 -4.15 -13.10
C VAL A 312 -22.74 -5.22 -14.09
N SER A 313 -22.49 -4.97 -15.38
CA SER A 313 -22.69 -5.97 -16.42
C SER A 313 -21.58 -7.04 -16.33
N PRO A 314 -21.90 -8.34 -16.31
CA PRO A 314 -20.90 -9.39 -16.40
C PRO A 314 -20.35 -9.42 -17.83
N GLN A 315 -19.18 -8.84 -18.04
CA GLN A 315 -18.42 -9.01 -19.27
C GLN A 315 -17.21 -9.89 -18.98
N PRO A 316 -16.96 -10.93 -19.77
CA PRO A 316 -15.77 -11.74 -19.58
C PRO A 316 -14.53 -10.87 -19.81
N LEU A 317 -13.61 -10.89 -18.86
CA LEU A 317 -12.30 -10.30 -19.07
C LEU A 317 -11.53 -11.19 -20.04
N PRO A 318 -10.80 -10.60 -21.00
CA PRO A 318 -9.97 -11.38 -21.91
C PRO A 318 -8.90 -12.15 -21.14
N PRO A 319 -8.45 -13.29 -21.68
CA PRO A 319 -7.44 -14.12 -21.03
C PRO A 319 -6.14 -13.35 -20.84
N LEU A 320 -5.42 -13.67 -19.77
CA LEU A 320 -4.12 -13.11 -19.46
C LEU A 320 -3.13 -13.41 -20.60
N GLN A 321 -2.85 -12.45 -21.43
CA GLN A 321 -1.77 -12.58 -22.41
C GLN A 321 -0.42 -12.49 -21.68
N ARG A 322 0.48 -13.45 -21.96
CA ARG A 322 1.85 -13.51 -21.40
C ARG A 322 1.92 -13.56 -19.87
N GLY A 323 0.87 -14.04 -19.19
CA GLY A 323 0.87 -14.20 -17.71
C GLY A 323 2.02 -15.09 -17.22
N TRP A 324 2.53 -16.02 -18.04
CA TRP A 324 3.66 -16.86 -17.74
C TRP A 324 4.97 -16.08 -17.52
N LEU A 325 5.14 -14.91 -18.17
CA LEU A 325 6.32 -14.03 -17.96
C LEU A 325 6.44 -13.51 -16.53
N GLN A 326 5.33 -13.44 -15.78
CA GLN A 326 5.34 -13.03 -14.39
C GLN A 326 5.94 -14.08 -13.47
N LEU A 327 5.83 -15.35 -13.87
CA LEU A 327 6.30 -16.49 -13.12
C LEU A 327 7.68 -16.98 -13.62
N THR A 328 8.34 -16.23 -14.52
CA THR A 328 9.66 -16.65 -15.06
C THR A 328 10.72 -16.94 -14.00
N PRO A 329 10.82 -16.23 -12.85
CA PRO A 329 11.76 -16.63 -11.81
C PRO A 329 11.45 -18.01 -11.21
N LEU A 330 10.15 -18.32 -11.04
CA LEU A 330 9.71 -19.63 -10.55
C LEU A 330 9.95 -20.72 -11.60
N TRP A 331 9.61 -20.47 -12.85
CA TRP A 331 9.89 -21.39 -13.95
C TRP A 331 11.38 -21.62 -14.13
N GLY A 332 12.19 -20.56 -13.98
CA GLY A 332 13.64 -20.66 -13.98
C GLY A 332 14.17 -21.55 -12.86
N ALA A 333 13.65 -21.39 -11.64
CA ALA A 333 14.00 -22.24 -10.50
C ALA A 333 13.67 -23.72 -10.76
N ILE A 334 12.46 -23.99 -11.25
CA ILE A 334 12.00 -25.34 -11.58
C ILE A 334 12.85 -25.94 -12.69
N ALA A 335 13.10 -25.20 -13.78
CA ALA A 335 13.92 -25.66 -14.89
C ALA A 335 15.35 -25.96 -14.45
N GLY A 336 15.95 -25.08 -13.61
CA GLY A 336 17.26 -25.31 -13.01
C GLY A 336 17.32 -26.55 -12.14
N GLY A 337 16.31 -26.77 -11.30
CA GLY A 337 16.19 -27.97 -10.47
C GLY A 337 16.05 -29.26 -11.30
N LEU A 338 15.21 -29.24 -12.35
CA LEU A 338 15.06 -30.38 -13.26
C LEU A 338 16.36 -30.67 -14.02
N LEU A 339 17.07 -29.64 -14.47
CA LEU A 339 18.38 -29.78 -15.11
C LEU A 339 19.39 -30.38 -14.15
N ALA A 340 19.39 -29.97 -12.88
CA ALA A 340 20.24 -30.54 -11.85
C ALA A 340 19.99 -32.05 -11.65
N LEU A 341 18.71 -32.44 -11.58
CA LEU A 341 18.35 -33.86 -11.45
C LEU A 341 18.81 -34.69 -12.66
N LEU A 342 18.67 -34.14 -13.87
CA LEU A 342 19.11 -34.78 -15.10
C LEU A 342 20.63 -34.95 -15.11
N LEU A 343 21.37 -33.88 -14.80
CA LEU A 343 22.82 -33.90 -14.75
C LEU A 343 23.36 -34.84 -13.65
N SER A 344 22.70 -34.86 -12.49
CA SER A 344 23.04 -35.79 -11.41
C SER A 344 22.77 -37.23 -11.82
N GLY A 345 21.69 -37.52 -12.54
CA GLY A 345 21.43 -38.84 -13.11
C GLY A 345 22.52 -39.29 -14.09
N ILE A 346 22.95 -38.39 -14.97
CA ILE A 346 24.06 -38.63 -15.90
C ILE A 346 25.38 -38.88 -15.13
N GLY A 347 25.66 -38.08 -14.09
CA GLY A 347 26.83 -38.24 -13.23
C GLY A 347 26.87 -39.61 -12.56
N HIS A 348 25.77 -40.01 -11.93
CA HIS A 348 25.67 -41.34 -11.31
C HIS A 348 25.84 -42.50 -12.32
N PHE A 349 25.24 -42.35 -13.51
CA PHE A 349 25.40 -43.34 -14.58
C PHE A 349 26.84 -43.42 -15.05
N ALA A 350 27.50 -42.26 -15.31
CA ALA A 350 28.91 -42.24 -15.74
C ALA A 350 29.86 -42.85 -14.72
N VAL A 351 29.65 -42.59 -13.43
CA VAL A 351 30.43 -43.21 -12.34
C VAL A 351 30.23 -44.73 -12.32
N ARG A 352 29.03 -45.23 -12.52
CA ARG A 352 28.74 -46.67 -12.57
C ARG A 352 29.37 -47.38 -13.76
N VAL A 353 29.43 -46.73 -14.90
CA VAL A 353 30.03 -47.30 -16.13
C VAL A 353 31.58 -47.27 -16.10
N GLY A 354 32.19 -46.58 -15.14
CA GLY A 354 33.63 -46.65 -14.84
C GLY A 354 34.59 -45.99 -15.84
N ARG A 355 34.08 -45.41 -16.95
CA ARG A 355 34.95 -44.85 -18.02
C ARG A 355 35.36 -43.37 -17.84
N VAL A 356 34.66 -42.60 -17.00
CA VAL A 356 34.86 -41.13 -16.83
C VAL A 356 34.68 -40.68 -15.37
N GLY A 357 34.64 -41.61 -14.43
CA GLY A 357 34.15 -41.38 -13.05
C GLY A 357 34.91 -40.32 -12.27
N ALA A 358 36.20 -40.14 -12.47
CA ALA A 358 36.98 -39.17 -11.68
C ALA A 358 36.78 -37.72 -12.11
N ALA A 359 36.38 -37.45 -13.37
CA ALA A 359 36.19 -36.08 -13.86
C ALA A 359 34.75 -35.56 -13.66
N LEU A 360 33.77 -36.44 -13.46
CA LEU A 360 32.35 -36.09 -13.39
C LEU A 360 31.74 -36.37 -12.02
N TRP A 361 32.56 -36.68 -10.99
CA TRP A 361 32.03 -36.97 -9.64
C TRP A 361 31.20 -35.81 -9.06
N TRP A 362 31.56 -34.57 -9.38
CA TRP A 362 30.85 -33.37 -8.93
C TRP A 362 29.40 -33.30 -9.45
N LEU A 363 29.06 -33.97 -10.54
CA LEU A 363 27.70 -34.09 -11.04
C LEU A 363 26.83 -35.00 -10.16
N THR A 364 27.39 -35.81 -9.28
CA THR A 364 26.62 -36.71 -8.42
C THR A 364 25.97 -35.99 -7.25
N ASP A 365 26.46 -34.81 -6.86
CA ASP A 365 25.86 -34.00 -5.79
C ASP A 365 24.68 -33.19 -6.30
N TRP A 366 23.51 -33.79 -6.24
CA TRP A 366 22.25 -33.18 -6.66
C TRP A 366 21.87 -31.97 -5.82
N GLN A 367 22.32 -31.88 -4.53
CA GLN A 367 21.95 -30.76 -3.64
C GLN A 367 22.66 -29.47 -4.07
N THR A 368 23.98 -29.53 -4.27
CA THR A 368 24.76 -28.37 -4.73
C THR A 368 24.41 -27.98 -6.16
N LEU A 369 24.24 -28.94 -7.06
CA LEU A 369 23.77 -28.68 -8.42
C LEU A 369 22.37 -28.11 -8.43
N GLY A 370 21.46 -28.65 -7.59
CA GLY A 370 20.08 -28.19 -7.45
C GLY A 370 20.00 -26.75 -6.98
N LEU A 371 20.72 -26.41 -5.92
CA LEU A 371 20.78 -25.03 -5.41
C LEU A 371 21.42 -24.08 -6.43
N GLY A 372 22.55 -24.47 -7.03
CA GLY A 372 23.28 -23.65 -7.98
C GLY A 372 22.47 -23.37 -9.25
N LEU A 373 21.99 -24.41 -9.93
CA LEU A 373 21.24 -24.27 -11.18
C LEU A 373 19.86 -23.64 -10.98
N SER A 374 19.18 -23.95 -9.87
CA SER A 374 17.92 -23.25 -9.54
C SER A 374 18.14 -21.75 -9.29
N SER A 375 19.24 -21.38 -8.62
CA SER A 375 19.60 -19.98 -8.39
C SER A 375 19.92 -19.25 -9.70
N ILE A 376 20.68 -19.88 -10.60
CA ILE A 376 20.94 -19.36 -11.95
C ILE A 376 19.61 -19.19 -12.70
N GLY A 377 18.74 -20.20 -12.64
CA GLY A 377 17.42 -20.17 -13.27
C GLY A 377 16.55 -19.03 -12.75
N VAL A 378 16.55 -18.78 -11.43
CA VAL A 378 15.87 -17.61 -10.82
C VAL A 378 16.42 -16.31 -11.38
N GLY A 379 17.75 -16.16 -11.44
CA GLY A 379 18.40 -14.96 -11.95
C GLY A 379 18.07 -14.70 -13.43
N LEU A 380 18.14 -15.71 -14.27
CA LEU A 380 17.76 -15.63 -15.69
C LEU A 380 16.27 -15.31 -15.85
N GLY A 381 15.41 -15.93 -15.04
CA GLY A 381 13.98 -15.64 -15.00
C GLY A 381 13.67 -14.19 -14.60
N LEU A 382 14.44 -13.63 -13.65
CA LEU A 382 14.35 -12.22 -13.29
C LEU A 382 14.76 -11.30 -14.46
N PHE A 383 15.83 -11.61 -15.19
CA PHE A 383 16.21 -10.84 -16.39
C PHE A 383 15.11 -10.83 -17.46
N LEU A 384 14.52 -11.98 -17.73
CA LEU A 384 13.39 -12.08 -18.69
C LEU A 384 12.20 -11.24 -18.21
N ARG A 385 11.90 -11.27 -16.92
CA ARG A 385 10.81 -10.50 -16.33
C ARG A 385 11.06 -8.99 -16.41
N ILE A 386 12.30 -8.52 -16.17
CA ILE A 386 12.66 -7.11 -16.25
C ILE A 386 12.39 -6.57 -17.65
N ASN A 387 12.82 -7.26 -18.70
CA ASN A 387 12.61 -6.84 -20.09
C ASN A 387 11.12 -6.76 -20.47
N ALA A 388 10.30 -7.70 -19.97
CA ALA A 388 8.86 -7.66 -20.17
C ALA A 388 8.16 -6.56 -19.37
N TYR A 389 8.75 -6.19 -18.23
CA TYR A 389 8.20 -5.21 -17.29
C TYR A 389 8.52 -3.76 -17.67
N TYR A 390 9.58 -3.54 -18.43
CA TYR A 390 10.05 -2.24 -18.92
C TYR A 390 10.20 -2.25 -20.46
N PRO A 391 9.09 -2.37 -21.21
CA PRO A 391 9.16 -2.28 -22.66
C PRO A 391 9.64 -0.89 -23.09
N PRO A 392 10.24 -0.73 -24.27
CA PRO A 392 10.66 0.56 -24.77
C PRO A 392 9.44 1.49 -24.86
N LEU A 393 9.61 2.71 -24.39
CA LEU A 393 8.65 3.78 -24.60
C LEU A 393 8.76 4.16 -26.09
N GLY A 394 7.69 3.99 -26.85
CA GLY A 394 7.65 4.44 -28.24
C GLY A 394 7.85 5.95 -28.35
N ASP A 395 8.12 6.45 -29.55
CA ASP A 395 8.49 7.87 -29.79
C ASP A 395 7.47 8.88 -29.27
N ARG A 396 6.21 8.51 -29.10
CA ARG A 396 5.17 9.34 -28.47
C ARG A 396 4.06 8.45 -27.90
N PRO A 397 4.11 8.09 -26.61
CA PRO A 397 2.98 7.42 -25.99
C PRO A 397 1.75 8.33 -25.99
N GLU A 398 0.59 7.77 -26.33
CA GLU A 398 -0.66 8.52 -26.36
C GLU A 398 -1.08 9.01 -24.98
N PRO A 399 -1.67 10.22 -24.88
CA PRO A 399 -2.30 10.65 -23.64
C PRO A 399 -3.46 9.70 -23.30
N ALA A 400 -3.45 9.15 -22.11
CA ALA A 400 -4.44 8.17 -21.69
C ALA A 400 -5.23 8.65 -20.46
N THR A 401 -6.53 8.41 -20.47
CA THR A 401 -7.35 8.57 -19.27
C THR A 401 -7.37 7.27 -18.47
N LEU A 402 -7.55 7.36 -17.15
CA LEU A 402 -7.59 6.17 -16.29
C LEU A 402 -8.75 5.25 -16.68
N GLY A 403 -9.91 5.81 -17.05
CA GLY A 403 -11.05 5.04 -17.57
C GLY A 403 -10.69 4.22 -18.80
N GLN A 404 -10.03 4.83 -19.78
CA GLN A 404 -9.59 4.12 -21.00
C GLN A 404 -8.62 2.98 -20.67
N LEU A 405 -7.67 3.21 -19.75
CA LEU A 405 -6.71 2.18 -19.33
C LEU A 405 -7.38 1.02 -18.60
N LEU A 406 -8.43 1.28 -17.81
CA LEU A 406 -9.20 0.22 -17.15
C LEU A 406 -10.06 -0.60 -18.11
N HIS A 407 -10.54 0.02 -19.19
CA HIS A 407 -11.32 -0.66 -20.22
C HIS A 407 -10.46 -1.43 -21.24
N ARG A 408 -9.19 -1.08 -21.38
CA ARG A 408 -8.28 -1.82 -22.27
C ARG A 408 -8.13 -3.27 -21.78
N SER A 409 -8.72 -4.16 -22.54
CA SER A 409 -8.83 -5.58 -22.22
C SER A 409 -7.52 -6.37 -22.26
N LEU A 410 -6.50 -5.83 -22.92
CA LEU A 410 -5.21 -6.47 -23.18
C LEU A 410 -4.16 -6.18 -22.10
N ALA A 411 -4.48 -5.30 -21.19
CA ALA A 411 -3.51 -4.87 -20.20
C ALA A 411 -3.43 -5.88 -19.07
N LEU A 412 -2.27 -6.49 -18.92
CA LEU A 412 -1.94 -7.40 -17.85
C LEU A 412 -1.91 -6.67 -16.51
N PRO A 413 -2.13 -7.37 -15.39
CA PRO A 413 -2.19 -6.78 -14.06
C PRO A 413 -0.88 -6.17 -13.57
N LEU A 414 0.23 -6.64 -14.10
CA LEU A 414 1.55 -6.05 -13.91
C LEU A 414 1.95 -5.32 -15.20
N ASP A 415 0.98 -4.65 -15.75
CA ASP A 415 1.01 -4.05 -17.04
C ASP A 415 2.07 -2.95 -17.14
N SER A 416 2.65 -2.88 -18.30
CA SER A 416 3.68 -1.93 -18.67
C SER A 416 3.20 -1.07 -19.83
N THR A 417 1.93 -0.67 -19.82
CA THR A 417 1.40 0.18 -20.87
C THR A 417 2.10 1.53 -20.84
N PRO A 418 2.80 1.95 -21.90
CA PRO A 418 3.36 3.28 -22.00
C PRO A 418 2.27 4.34 -21.92
N VAL A 419 2.47 5.36 -21.09
CA VAL A 419 1.53 6.47 -20.91
C VAL A 419 2.28 7.78 -20.87
N ARG A 420 1.62 8.83 -21.37
CA ARG A 420 2.06 10.21 -21.25
C ARG A 420 1.00 11.01 -20.52
N LEU A 421 1.40 11.68 -19.47
CA LEU A 421 0.53 12.48 -18.62
C LEU A 421 1.10 13.90 -18.51
N GLU A 422 0.21 14.88 -18.58
CA GLU A 422 0.55 16.28 -18.37
C GLU A 422 -0.27 16.81 -17.20
N GLY A 423 0.40 17.51 -16.27
CA GLY A 423 -0.27 18.04 -15.10
C GLY A 423 0.67 18.76 -14.15
N ARG A 424 0.10 19.21 -13.04
CA ARG A 424 0.83 19.87 -11.95
C ARG A 424 1.35 18.83 -10.96
N LEU A 425 2.64 18.86 -10.68
CA LEU A 425 3.25 17.96 -9.70
C LEU A 425 2.91 18.39 -8.28
N CYS A 426 2.16 17.58 -7.56
CA CYS A 426 1.88 17.72 -6.14
C CYS A 426 2.76 16.72 -5.38
N ALA A 427 3.68 17.19 -4.56
CA ALA A 427 4.60 16.32 -3.84
C ALA A 427 4.95 16.87 -2.47
N VAL A 428 5.14 16.00 -1.50
CA VAL A 428 5.91 16.33 -0.30
C VAL A 428 7.38 16.11 -0.62
N THR A 429 8.17 17.14 -0.38
CA THR A 429 9.62 17.09 -0.63
C THR A 429 10.36 16.66 0.63
N GLY A 430 11.53 16.04 0.46
CA GLY A 430 12.40 15.62 1.54
C GLY A 430 12.16 14.19 2.03
N LEU A 431 12.68 13.90 3.21
CA LEU A 431 12.63 12.57 3.83
C LEU A 431 11.22 12.14 4.27
N ARG A 432 10.29 13.09 4.39
CA ARG A 432 8.87 12.85 4.72
C ARG A 432 8.10 12.18 3.59
N ASN A 433 8.67 12.10 2.41
CA ASN A 433 8.11 11.34 1.31
C ASN A 433 8.58 9.87 1.41
N GLY A 434 7.90 9.06 2.21
CA GLY A 434 8.27 7.68 2.52
C GLY A 434 8.77 6.88 1.33
N LEU A 435 10.08 6.60 1.28
CA LEU A 435 10.79 5.92 0.20
C LEU A 435 10.60 6.54 -1.21
N GLY A 436 10.18 7.82 -1.30
CA GLY A 436 9.94 8.50 -2.59
C GLY A 436 8.73 7.98 -3.37
N GLN A 437 7.77 7.35 -2.70
CA GLN A 437 6.65 6.67 -3.36
C GLN A 437 5.37 7.50 -3.43
N HIS A 438 5.30 8.64 -2.75
CA HIS A 438 4.10 9.45 -2.65
C HIS A 438 4.22 10.74 -3.46
N LEU A 439 4.19 10.61 -4.78
CA LEU A 439 4.17 11.71 -5.71
C LEU A 439 2.82 11.72 -6.42
N TRP A 440 2.18 12.87 -6.47
CA TRP A 440 0.88 13.02 -7.11
C TRP A 440 0.99 13.97 -8.30
N LEU A 441 0.37 13.61 -9.40
CA LEU A 441 0.21 14.46 -10.57
C LEU A 441 -1.26 14.82 -10.70
N GLN A 442 -1.56 16.10 -10.58
CA GLN A 442 -2.89 16.62 -10.84
C GLN A 442 -3.00 16.96 -12.33
N THR A 443 -3.74 16.15 -13.06
CA THR A 443 -4.04 16.35 -14.48
C THR A 443 -5.44 16.95 -14.64
N ALA A 444 -5.82 17.34 -15.85
CA ALA A 444 -7.18 17.78 -16.17
C ALA A 444 -8.23 16.69 -15.90
N ASN A 445 -7.83 15.42 -15.95
CA ASN A 445 -8.69 14.26 -15.77
C ASN A 445 -8.64 13.66 -14.35
N GLY A 446 -7.96 14.31 -13.40
CA GLY A 446 -7.88 13.89 -12.01
C GLY A 446 -6.47 13.57 -11.52
N LEU A 447 -6.39 13.06 -10.29
CA LEU A 447 -5.14 12.75 -9.60
C LEU A 447 -4.53 11.41 -10.06
N TRP A 448 -3.22 11.40 -10.26
CA TRP A 448 -2.44 10.21 -10.56
C TRP A 448 -1.35 9.99 -9.53
N LEU A 449 -1.18 8.75 -9.11
CA LEU A 449 -0.08 8.37 -8.24
C LEU A 449 1.14 8.02 -9.07
N LEU A 450 2.23 8.74 -8.87
CA LEU A 450 3.51 8.51 -9.54
C LEU A 450 4.46 7.74 -8.63
N ARG A 451 5.26 6.87 -9.21
CA ARG A 451 6.40 6.21 -8.55
C ARG A 451 7.66 6.50 -9.34
N CYS A 452 8.67 6.97 -8.65
CA CYS A 452 9.97 7.28 -9.24
C CYS A 452 11.01 6.33 -8.68
N TYR A 453 11.37 5.31 -9.46
CA TYR A 453 12.48 4.43 -9.15
C TYR A 453 13.67 4.83 -10.01
N LYS A 454 14.57 5.61 -9.42
CA LYS A 454 15.86 5.86 -10.06
C LYS A 454 16.73 4.59 -10.00
N SER A 455 17.86 4.60 -10.72
CA SER A 455 18.86 3.56 -10.75
C SER A 455 19.19 2.91 -9.41
N TRP A 456 19.05 3.66 -8.33
CA TRP A 456 19.28 3.25 -6.94
C TRP A 456 17.97 2.97 -6.16
N GLY A 457 16.84 2.81 -6.85
CA GLY A 457 15.55 2.49 -6.24
C GLY A 457 15.05 3.59 -5.31
N ALA A 458 14.55 3.19 -4.14
CA ALA A 458 13.96 4.10 -3.15
C ALA A 458 14.95 5.11 -2.51
N ALA A 459 16.24 4.97 -2.75
CA ALA A 459 17.26 5.89 -2.24
C ALA A 459 17.29 7.25 -2.98
N TRP A 460 16.56 7.38 -4.09
CA TRP A 460 16.55 8.61 -4.88
C TRP A 460 16.23 9.91 -4.12
N PRO A 461 15.26 9.98 -3.19
CA PRO A 461 15.01 11.19 -2.42
C PRO A 461 16.20 11.61 -1.55
N ILE A 462 17.04 10.65 -1.12
CA ILE A 462 18.26 10.92 -0.36
C ILE A 462 19.33 11.52 -1.25
N VAL A 463 19.43 11.04 -2.49
CA VAL A 463 20.47 11.45 -3.44
C VAL A 463 20.14 12.79 -4.12
N GLN A 464 18.86 13.08 -4.37
CA GLN A 464 18.43 14.32 -5.06
C GLN A 464 17.17 14.95 -4.46
N PRO A 465 17.17 15.34 -3.18
CA PRO A 465 15.98 15.90 -2.51
C PRO A 465 15.50 17.22 -3.12
N GLN A 466 16.36 17.92 -3.85
CA GLN A 466 16.10 19.29 -4.31
C GLN A 466 15.45 19.36 -5.69
N LEU A 467 15.62 18.34 -6.53
CA LEU A 467 14.94 18.30 -7.81
C LEU A 467 13.40 18.32 -7.62
N LEU A 468 12.90 17.54 -6.68
CA LEU A 468 11.48 17.55 -6.35
C LEU A 468 10.99 18.90 -5.85
N LYS A 469 11.82 19.62 -5.08
CA LYS A 469 11.49 21.00 -4.64
C LYS A 469 11.35 21.95 -5.81
N GLN A 470 12.21 21.80 -6.82
CA GLN A 470 12.16 22.65 -8.03
C GLN A 470 10.94 22.33 -8.91
N LEU A 471 10.52 21.07 -8.96
CA LEU A 471 9.38 20.62 -9.77
C LEU A 471 8.04 20.75 -9.04
N GLN A 472 8.05 20.95 -7.72
CA GLN A 472 6.84 21.07 -6.92
C GLN A 472 5.96 22.22 -7.39
N ASN A 473 4.66 21.94 -7.57
CA ASN A 473 3.63 22.86 -8.06
C ASN A 473 3.86 23.41 -9.48
N ARG A 474 4.79 22.84 -10.26
CA ARG A 474 4.99 23.19 -11.66
C ARG A 474 4.25 22.25 -12.59
N SER A 475 3.97 22.74 -13.80
CA SER A 475 3.49 21.89 -14.89
C SER A 475 4.64 20.99 -15.36
N VAL A 476 4.39 19.70 -15.40
CA VAL A 476 5.34 18.70 -15.87
C VAL A 476 4.65 17.71 -16.81
N VAL A 477 5.39 17.28 -17.80
CA VAL A 477 5.01 16.16 -18.66
C VAL A 477 5.76 14.93 -18.18
N VAL A 478 5.02 13.88 -17.88
CA VAL A 478 5.53 12.61 -17.35
C VAL A 478 5.27 11.52 -18.37
N GLU A 479 6.31 10.82 -18.75
CA GLU A 479 6.20 9.60 -19.56
C GLU A 479 6.68 8.42 -18.72
N GLY A 480 5.98 7.30 -18.84
CA GLY A 480 6.30 6.14 -18.03
C GLY A 480 5.42 4.95 -18.32
N TRP A 481 5.45 3.99 -17.41
CA TRP A 481 4.69 2.76 -17.51
C TRP A 481 3.55 2.74 -16.51
N PHE A 482 2.35 2.57 -17.02
CA PHE A 482 1.17 2.36 -16.19
C PHE A 482 1.25 0.98 -15.53
N ARG A 483 1.16 0.95 -14.22
CA ARG A 483 1.13 -0.27 -13.40
C ARG A 483 -0.25 -0.47 -12.84
N ARG A 484 -0.87 -1.56 -13.24
CA ARG A 484 -2.11 -1.98 -12.64
C ARG A 484 -1.86 -2.67 -11.31
N GLY A 485 -2.75 -2.44 -10.41
CA GLY A 485 -2.73 -3.04 -9.09
C GLY A 485 -4.04 -2.69 -8.40
N THR A 486 -4.15 -2.97 -7.12
CA THR A 486 -5.26 -2.47 -6.30
C THR A 486 -5.29 -0.93 -6.29
N ILE A 487 -4.12 -0.33 -6.42
CA ILE A 487 -3.91 1.10 -6.60
C ILE A 487 -3.13 1.29 -7.90
N PRO A 488 -3.77 1.78 -8.97
CA PRO A 488 -3.07 2.11 -10.19
C PRO A 488 -1.99 3.15 -9.96
N THR A 489 -0.82 2.94 -10.55
CA THR A 489 0.32 3.84 -10.42
C THR A 489 1.02 3.99 -11.76
N VAL A 490 1.72 5.12 -11.95
CA VAL A 490 2.59 5.31 -13.10
C VAL A 490 4.04 5.32 -12.62
N GLU A 491 4.85 4.40 -13.11
CA GLU A 491 6.29 4.43 -12.92
C GLU A 491 6.90 5.38 -13.94
N VAL A 492 7.55 6.42 -13.43
CA VAL A 492 8.08 7.50 -14.23
C VAL A 492 9.39 7.10 -14.88
N ALA A 493 9.44 7.18 -16.21
CA ALA A 493 10.66 7.01 -16.98
C ALA A 493 11.30 8.35 -17.37
N THR A 494 10.46 9.35 -17.71
CA THR A 494 10.94 10.65 -18.20
C THR A 494 10.15 11.76 -17.56
N TRP A 495 10.84 12.81 -17.13
CA TRP A 495 10.27 14.07 -16.72
C TRP A 495 10.66 15.16 -17.71
N GLN A 496 9.70 15.92 -18.14
CA GLN A 496 9.91 17.12 -18.95
C GLN A 496 9.25 18.28 -18.24
N CYS A 497 10.02 19.27 -17.86
CA CYS A 497 9.51 20.54 -17.32
C CYS A 497 9.77 21.62 -18.36
N PRO A 498 8.75 22.13 -19.06
CA PRO A 498 8.90 23.15 -20.07
C PRO A 498 9.57 24.42 -19.53
N ASP A 499 9.22 24.82 -18.30
CA ASP A 499 9.72 26.03 -17.64
C ASP A 499 11.22 25.98 -17.33
N LEU A 500 11.76 24.79 -17.08
CA LEU A 500 13.16 24.61 -16.70
C LEU A 500 14.03 24.08 -17.85
N LYS A 501 13.45 23.81 -19.02
CA LYS A 501 14.12 23.13 -20.16
C LYS A 501 14.90 21.88 -19.71
N GLN A 502 14.47 21.26 -18.62
CA GLN A 502 15.10 20.06 -18.07
C GLN A 502 14.32 18.81 -18.49
N THR A 503 15.04 17.90 -19.09
CA THR A 503 14.54 16.57 -19.42
C THR A 503 15.40 15.56 -18.67
N GLN A 504 14.79 14.72 -17.85
CA GLN A 504 15.49 13.62 -17.19
C GLN A 504 14.90 12.30 -17.67
N GLN A 505 15.75 11.45 -18.21
CA GLN A 505 15.39 10.10 -18.63
C GLN A 505 15.89 9.09 -17.60
N TRP A 506 15.06 8.13 -17.29
CA TRP A 506 15.38 7.02 -16.38
C TRP A 506 15.01 5.70 -17.05
N GLY A 507 15.94 4.81 -17.07
CA GLY A 507 15.71 3.44 -17.55
C GLY A 507 15.18 2.53 -16.44
N ALA A 508 15.16 1.23 -16.73
CA ALA A 508 14.85 0.19 -15.75
C ALA A 508 15.72 0.35 -14.48
N PRO A 509 15.19 0.04 -13.29
CA PRO A 509 15.97 0.19 -12.06
C PRO A 509 17.13 -0.79 -12.03
N TYR A 510 18.36 -0.28 -11.98
CA TYR A 510 19.58 -1.10 -11.94
C TYR A 510 19.64 -2.04 -10.73
N TRP A 511 18.94 -1.74 -9.65
CA TRP A 511 18.84 -2.65 -8.51
C TRP A 511 18.20 -3.98 -8.87
N ALA A 512 17.20 -3.98 -9.76
CA ALA A 512 16.55 -5.21 -10.22
C ALA A 512 17.50 -6.07 -11.07
N VAL A 513 18.30 -5.41 -11.93
CA VAL A 513 19.39 -6.05 -12.67
C VAL A 513 20.45 -6.59 -11.69
N GLY A 514 20.81 -5.80 -10.67
CA GLY A 514 21.75 -6.20 -9.63
C GLY A 514 21.28 -7.45 -8.86
N VAL A 515 20.01 -7.50 -8.45
CA VAL A 515 19.45 -8.68 -7.78
C VAL A 515 19.48 -9.91 -8.69
N ALA A 516 19.10 -9.75 -9.97
CA ALA A 516 19.16 -10.85 -10.93
C ALA A 516 20.60 -11.37 -11.12
N THR A 517 21.56 -10.45 -11.24
CA THR A 517 23.00 -10.79 -11.33
C THR A 517 23.49 -11.49 -10.08
N LEU A 518 23.11 -11.03 -8.88
CA LEU A 518 23.49 -11.67 -7.62
C LEU A 518 22.98 -13.11 -7.53
N TRP A 519 21.75 -13.39 -7.98
CA TRP A 519 21.24 -14.76 -8.03
C TRP A 519 22.04 -15.65 -8.98
N VAL A 520 22.41 -15.14 -10.17
CA VAL A 520 23.26 -15.88 -11.12
C VAL A 520 24.64 -16.14 -10.52
N LEU A 521 25.27 -15.10 -9.94
CA LEU A 521 26.60 -15.22 -9.33
C LEU A 521 26.59 -16.18 -8.13
N TYR A 522 25.57 -16.09 -7.28
CA TYR A 522 25.42 -17.03 -6.17
C TYR A 522 25.34 -18.48 -6.66
N GLY A 523 24.54 -18.73 -7.71
CA GLY A 523 24.43 -20.06 -8.28
C GLY A 523 25.77 -20.56 -8.91
N LEU A 524 26.49 -19.68 -9.60
CA LEU A 524 27.82 -19.99 -10.14
C LEU A 524 28.83 -20.28 -9.04
N ILE A 525 28.89 -19.45 -8.00
CA ILE A 525 29.81 -19.66 -6.86
C ILE A 525 29.48 -20.97 -6.14
N THR A 526 28.20 -21.29 -5.98
CA THR A 526 27.78 -22.56 -5.35
C THR A 526 28.26 -23.77 -6.13
N ILE A 527 28.23 -23.72 -7.48
CA ILE A 527 28.71 -24.82 -8.33
C ILE A 527 30.25 -24.85 -8.36
N LEU A 528 30.89 -23.69 -8.57
CA LEU A 528 32.34 -23.57 -8.69
C LEU A 528 33.08 -23.74 -7.36
N GLY A 529 32.47 -23.37 -6.23
CA GLY A 529 33.06 -23.61 -4.91
C GLY A 529 33.14 -25.08 -4.49
N TRP A 530 32.52 -25.96 -5.28
CA TRP A 530 32.58 -27.43 -5.14
C TRP A 530 33.56 -28.10 -6.12
N LEU A 531 33.92 -27.44 -7.19
CA LEU A 531 34.95 -27.83 -8.12
C LEU A 531 36.35 -27.53 -7.59
#